data_ac4f37f4faa6f4512c7a487f1efa25f0
#
_entry.id   ac4f37f4faa6f4512c7a487f1efa25f0
#
_cell.length_a   1.000
_cell.length_b   1.000
_cell.length_c   1.000
_cell.angle_alpha   90.00
_cell.angle_beta   90.00
_cell.angle_gamma   90.00
#
_symmetry.space_group_name_H-M   'P 1'
#
loop_
_entity.id
_entity.type
_entity.pdbx_description
1 polymer ?
#
loop_
_entity_poly.entity_id
_entity_poly.type
_entity_poly.pdbx_seq_one_letter_code
_entity_poly.pdbx_strand_id
1 'polypeptide(L)'
;EESSAALSFPVAGTVARTFADEGRRVGKGHLLAELDPTSARRTFEAAEAALNQAKDACARLKQLYDAESLPEIKWVEAQTRLRQAEAAFGIAKKNLEDCSLYAPFSGVVGQRRISAGETALPGVPVLTLLEVGRVKVRFSVPEQEIARLGADSRIGVGVAALGDRVFPAGKIEKGAVANPAAHTYDVRATLDNAAGELLPGMVCRVTVSPAESAEEIAVPLRA
;
A
#
# COMPACT_ATOMS: atom_id res chain seq x y z
N GLU A 1 9.09 -1.94 -12.84
CA GLU A 1 9.20 -1.42 -11.46
C GLU A 1 7.87 -1.65 -10.75
N GLU A 2 7.92 -2.15 -9.55
CA GLU A 2 6.75 -2.53 -8.75
C GLU A 2 6.37 -1.44 -7.77
N SER A 3 5.07 -1.16 -7.63
CA SER A 3 4.56 -0.62 -6.38
C SER A 3 4.34 -1.80 -5.44
N SER A 4 5.29 -2.05 -4.55
CA SER A 4 5.21 -3.11 -3.54
C SER A 4 5.18 -2.50 -2.15
N ALA A 5 4.35 -3.05 -1.28
CA ALA A 5 4.35 -2.71 0.13
C ALA A 5 4.78 -3.92 0.97
N ALA A 6 5.83 -3.72 1.76
CA ALA A 6 6.20 -4.65 2.79
C ALA A 6 5.32 -4.38 4.02
N LEU A 7 4.46 -5.34 4.36
CA LEU A 7 3.50 -5.23 5.44
C LEU A 7 4.07 -5.86 6.71
N SER A 8 3.92 -5.17 7.83
CA SER A 8 4.34 -5.61 9.15
C SER A 8 3.24 -5.34 10.17
N PHE A 9 3.25 -6.08 11.26
CA PHE A 9 2.40 -5.74 12.40
C PHE A 9 2.99 -4.56 13.18
N PRO A 10 2.15 -3.61 13.64
CA PRO A 10 2.60 -2.52 14.50
C PRO A 10 2.90 -2.97 15.94
N VAL A 11 2.37 -4.14 16.35
CA VAL A 11 2.50 -4.70 17.69
C VAL A 11 3.15 -6.09 17.64
N ALA A 12 3.82 -6.49 18.71
CA ALA A 12 4.36 -7.85 18.85
C ALA A 12 3.27 -8.83 19.26
N GLY A 13 3.35 -10.06 18.75
CA GLY A 13 2.42 -11.13 19.15
C GLY A 13 2.65 -12.41 18.37
N THR A 14 2.05 -13.50 18.82
CA THR A 14 2.06 -14.77 18.11
C THR A 14 1.01 -14.77 17.01
N VAL A 15 1.37 -15.17 15.80
CA VAL A 15 0.43 -15.28 14.69
C VAL A 15 -0.54 -16.42 14.93
N ALA A 16 -1.82 -16.10 15.09
CA ALA A 16 -2.87 -17.09 15.23
C ALA A 16 -3.21 -17.75 13.90
N ARG A 17 -3.36 -16.93 12.84
CA ARG A 17 -3.76 -17.41 11.51
C ARG A 17 -3.23 -16.51 10.42
N THR A 18 -2.98 -17.14 9.24
CA THR A 18 -2.71 -16.44 7.99
C THR A 18 -3.79 -16.79 6.98
N PHE A 19 -4.31 -15.79 6.25
CA PHE A 19 -5.43 -15.93 5.29
C PHE A 19 -4.97 -15.68 3.86
N ALA A 20 -3.73 -15.22 3.69
CA ALA A 20 -3.16 -14.83 2.42
C ALA A 20 -2.08 -15.82 2.00
N ASP A 21 -2.34 -16.56 0.92
CA ASP A 21 -1.37 -17.41 0.25
C ASP A 21 -0.60 -16.63 -0.81
N GLU A 22 0.67 -17.01 -1.06
CA GLU A 22 1.49 -16.40 -2.11
C GLU A 22 0.84 -16.56 -3.48
N GLY A 23 0.91 -15.52 -4.30
CA GLY A 23 0.29 -15.48 -5.63
C GLY A 23 -1.23 -15.21 -5.62
N ARG A 24 -1.89 -15.19 -4.47
CA ARG A 24 -3.33 -14.94 -4.38
C ARG A 24 -3.65 -13.45 -4.54
N ARG A 25 -4.70 -13.14 -5.30
CA ARG A 25 -5.25 -11.78 -5.39
C ARG A 25 -6.10 -11.46 -4.18
N VAL A 26 -5.92 -10.26 -3.66
CA VAL A 26 -6.66 -9.73 -2.51
C VAL A 26 -7.16 -8.32 -2.81
N GLY A 27 -8.34 -7.99 -2.31
CA GLY A 27 -8.91 -6.65 -2.37
C GLY A 27 -8.41 -5.77 -1.22
N LYS A 28 -8.48 -4.45 -1.38
CA LYS A 28 -8.25 -3.50 -0.29
C LYS A 28 -9.14 -3.84 0.91
N GLY A 29 -8.56 -3.84 2.12
CA GLY A 29 -9.27 -4.16 3.36
C GLY A 29 -9.46 -5.66 3.61
N HIS A 30 -8.93 -6.54 2.74
CA HIS A 30 -8.93 -7.98 3.00
C HIS A 30 -8.00 -8.32 4.16
N LEU A 31 -8.46 -9.19 5.09
CA LEU A 31 -7.65 -9.66 6.22
C LEU A 31 -6.59 -10.63 5.71
N LEU A 32 -5.32 -10.34 5.97
CA LEU A 32 -4.17 -11.10 5.49
C LEU A 32 -3.59 -12.03 6.56
N ALA A 33 -3.50 -11.55 7.78
CA ALA A 33 -3.02 -12.31 8.93
C ALA A 33 -3.58 -11.72 10.23
N GLU A 34 -3.61 -12.53 11.27
CA GLU A 34 -4.13 -12.17 12.60
C GLU A 34 -3.18 -12.69 13.68
N LEU A 35 -2.81 -11.83 14.61
CA LEU A 35 -2.15 -12.22 15.86
C LEU A 35 -3.19 -12.78 16.85
N ASP A 36 -2.74 -13.51 17.88
CA ASP A 36 -3.60 -13.88 18.99
C ASP A 36 -4.10 -12.63 19.74
N PRO A 37 -5.39 -12.27 19.63
CA PRO A 37 -5.90 -11.04 20.18
C PRO A 37 -6.28 -11.16 21.67
N THR A 38 -6.08 -12.32 22.31
CA THR A 38 -6.62 -12.63 23.63
C THR A 38 -6.20 -11.61 24.69
N SER A 39 -4.91 -11.27 24.74
CA SER A 39 -4.40 -10.28 25.70
C SER A 39 -4.87 -8.86 25.38
N ALA A 40 -4.80 -8.47 24.10
CA ALA A 40 -5.25 -7.15 23.66
C ALA A 40 -6.75 -6.93 23.88
N ARG A 41 -7.57 -7.97 23.66
CA ARG A 41 -9.02 -7.95 23.90
C ARG A 41 -9.33 -7.74 25.38
N ARG A 42 -8.66 -8.46 26.29
CA ARG A 42 -8.85 -8.27 27.74
C ARG A 42 -8.46 -6.87 28.20
N THR A 43 -7.37 -6.32 27.65
CA THR A 43 -6.95 -4.96 27.93
C THR A 43 -7.97 -3.93 27.43
N PHE A 44 -8.52 -4.17 26.24
CA PHE A 44 -9.59 -3.34 25.67
C PHE A 44 -10.85 -3.38 26.53
N GLU A 45 -11.33 -4.56 26.94
CA GLU A 45 -12.51 -4.73 27.81
C GLU A 45 -12.34 -4.03 29.18
N ALA A 46 -11.14 -4.13 29.76
CA ALA A 46 -10.83 -3.44 31.01
C ALA A 46 -10.83 -1.90 30.84
N ALA A 47 -10.25 -1.39 29.74
CA ALA A 47 -10.23 0.03 29.45
C ALA A 47 -11.65 0.57 29.14
N GLU A 48 -12.47 -0.22 28.46
CA GLU A 48 -13.88 0.12 28.17
C GLU A 48 -14.70 0.21 29.47
N ALA A 49 -14.54 -0.72 30.38
CA ALA A 49 -15.20 -0.68 31.68
C ALA A 49 -14.79 0.55 32.51
N ALA A 50 -13.48 0.89 32.50
CA ALA A 50 -12.97 2.08 33.17
C ALA A 50 -13.51 3.38 32.55
N LEU A 51 -13.61 3.44 31.23
CA LEU A 51 -14.19 4.57 30.50
C LEU A 51 -15.67 4.76 30.86
N ASN A 52 -16.45 3.68 30.86
CA ASN A 52 -17.87 3.73 31.22
C ASN A 52 -18.06 4.20 32.63
N GLN A 53 -17.25 3.71 33.59
CA GLN A 53 -17.26 4.18 34.98
C GLN A 53 -16.94 5.68 35.08
N ALA A 54 -15.92 6.15 34.36
CA ALA A 54 -15.54 7.57 34.35
C ALA A 54 -16.63 8.46 33.73
N LYS A 55 -17.29 8.00 32.65
CA LYS A 55 -18.43 8.69 32.02
C LYS A 55 -19.60 8.83 32.99
N ASP A 56 -19.97 7.75 33.67
CA ASP A 56 -21.08 7.75 34.62
C ASP A 56 -20.78 8.65 35.82
N ALA A 57 -19.54 8.63 36.32
CA ALA A 57 -19.13 9.50 37.41
C ALA A 57 -19.16 10.98 36.99
N CYS A 58 -18.62 11.28 35.82
CA CYS A 58 -18.59 12.64 35.25
C CYS A 58 -20.03 13.17 35.04
N ALA A 59 -20.94 12.34 34.51
CA ALA A 59 -22.33 12.73 34.27
C ALA A 59 -23.06 13.07 35.58
N ARG A 60 -22.87 12.25 36.64
CA ARG A 60 -23.45 12.52 37.97
C ARG A 60 -22.88 13.78 38.62
N LEU A 61 -21.56 13.97 38.56
CA LEU A 61 -20.89 15.16 39.08
C LEU A 61 -21.26 16.43 38.31
N LYS A 62 -21.55 16.30 37.02
CA LYS A 62 -22.04 17.42 36.19
C LYS A 62 -23.40 17.92 36.73
N GLN A 63 -24.33 17.04 37.05
CA GLN A 63 -25.65 17.43 37.60
C GLN A 63 -25.50 18.20 38.90
N LEU A 64 -24.57 17.78 39.78
CA LEU A 64 -24.29 18.45 41.05
C LEU A 64 -23.60 19.81 40.85
N TYR A 65 -22.73 19.90 39.87
CA TYR A 65 -22.06 21.14 39.50
C TYR A 65 -23.01 22.15 38.90
N ASP A 66 -23.88 21.72 37.97
CA ASP A 66 -24.93 22.55 37.37
C ASP A 66 -25.97 23.07 38.40
N ALA A 67 -26.13 22.28 39.53
CA ALA A 67 -26.96 22.68 40.69
C ALA A 67 -26.19 23.52 41.74
N GLU A 68 -24.98 24.01 41.41
CA GLU A 68 -24.08 24.76 42.33
C GLU A 68 -23.73 24.04 43.64
N SER A 69 -23.93 22.71 43.69
CA SER A 69 -23.71 21.88 44.88
C SER A 69 -22.34 21.16 44.89
N LEU A 70 -21.46 21.42 43.88
CA LEU A 70 -20.16 20.83 43.74
C LEU A 70 -19.06 21.88 43.57
N PRO A 71 -17.96 21.87 44.35
CA PRO A 71 -16.83 22.73 44.10
C PRO A 71 -16.21 22.50 42.71
N GLU A 72 -15.80 23.59 42.03
CA GLU A 72 -15.21 23.57 40.68
C GLU A 72 -14.02 22.59 40.58
N ILE A 73 -13.18 22.51 41.62
CA ILE A 73 -12.02 21.62 41.64
C ILE A 73 -12.44 20.14 41.44
N LYS A 74 -13.58 19.75 42.04
CA LYS A 74 -14.09 18.37 41.92
C LYS A 74 -14.65 18.09 40.52
N TRP A 75 -15.23 19.08 39.89
CA TRP A 75 -15.67 19.01 38.51
C TRP A 75 -14.49 18.85 37.57
N VAL A 76 -13.42 19.66 37.72
CA VAL A 76 -12.19 19.57 36.93
C VAL A 76 -11.49 18.22 37.11
N GLU A 77 -11.43 17.68 38.35
CA GLU A 77 -10.93 16.34 38.59
C GLU A 77 -11.70 15.25 37.82
N ALA A 78 -13.02 15.33 37.81
CA ALA A 78 -13.89 14.36 37.11
C ALA A 78 -13.66 14.42 35.59
N GLN A 79 -13.60 15.62 35.03
CA GLN A 79 -13.28 15.80 33.60
C GLN A 79 -11.89 15.27 33.23
N THR A 80 -10.92 15.46 34.13
CA THR A 80 -9.55 14.98 33.89
C THR A 80 -9.50 13.46 33.91
N ARG A 81 -10.19 12.81 34.86
CA ARG A 81 -10.31 11.35 34.91
C ARG A 81 -11.01 10.77 33.69
N LEU A 82 -12.07 11.46 33.20
CA LEU A 82 -12.76 11.04 31.98
C LEU A 82 -11.80 11.08 30.79
N ARG A 83 -11.07 12.19 30.58
CA ARG A 83 -10.08 12.30 29.48
C ARG A 83 -8.96 11.26 29.56
N GLN A 84 -8.50 10.92 30.78
CA GLN A 84 -7.52 9.85 30.97
C GLN A 84 -8.08 8.48 30.56
N ALA A 85 -9.33 8.19 30.95
CA ALA A 85 -9.98 6.93 30.58
C ALA A 85 -10.26 6.84 29.09
N GLU A 86 -10.64 7.95 28.43
CA GLU A 86 -10.82 8.03 26.98
C GLU A 86 -9.50 7.75 26.23
N ALA A 87 -8.40 8.34 26.69
CA ALA A 87 -7.07 8.10 26.12
C ALA A 87 -6.62 6.65 26.27
N ALA A 88 -6.80 6.06 27.48
CA ALA A 88 -6.47 4.67 27.76
C ALA A 88 -7.30 3.70 26.89
N PHE A 89 -8.59 3.96 26.75
CA PHE A 89 -9.49 3.21 25.87
C PHE A 89 -9.03 3.30 24.39
N GLY A 90 -8.69 4.50 23.92
CA GLY A 90 -8.19 4.70 22.55
C GLY A 90 -6.94 3.89 22.25
N ILE A 91 -5.99 3.86 23.19
CA ILE A 91 -4.76 3.07 23.07
C ILE A 91 -5.09 1.56 23.05
N ALA A 92 -5.92 1.08 23.97
CA ALA A 92 -6.29 -0.33 24.04
C ALA A 92 -7.06 -0.79 22.81
N LYS A 93 -7.97 0.04 22.29
CA LYS A 93 -8.70 -0.19 21.05
C LYS A 93 -7.74 -0.32 19.85
N LYS A 94 -6.80 0.62 19.71
CA LYS A 94 -5.81 0.61 18.65
C LYS A 94 -4.93 -0.63 18.70
N ASN A 95 -4.46 -1.03 19.89
CA ASN A 95 -3.67 -2.24 20.07
C ASN A 95 -4.44 -3.51 19.65
N LEU A 96 -5.74 -3.58 19.92
CA LEU A 96 -6.57 -4.69 19.47
C LEU A 96 -6.77 -4.69 17.95
N GLU A 97 -7.00 -3.54 17.34
CA GLU A 97 -7.08 -3.38 15.89
C GLU A 97 -5.76 -3.78 15.20
N ASP A 98 -4.63 -3.43 15.80
CA ASP A 98 -3.29 -3.72 15.30
C ASP A 98 -2.90 -5.21 15.37
N CYS A 99 -3.70 -6.04 16.05
CA CYS A 99 -3.58 -7.50 15.98
C CYS A 99 -4.04 -8.06 14.63
N SER A 100 -4.70 -7.28 13.79
CA SER A 100 -5.20 -7.70 12.48
C SER A 100 -4.49 -6.95 11.36
N LEU A 101 -3.90 -7.67 10.42
CA LEU A 101 -3.18 -7.10 9.27
C LEU A 101 -4.08 -7.13 8.04
N TYR A 102 -4.43 -5.95 7.53
CA TYR A 102 -5.28 -5.78 6.36
C TYR A 102 -4.49 -5.29 5.15
N ALA A 103 -4.99 -5.63 3.95
CA ALA A 103 -4.45 -5.14 2.68
C ALA A 103 -4.73 -3.63 2.52
N PRO A 104 -3.71 -2.75 2.40
CA PRO A 104 -3.90 -1.31 2.24
C PRO A 104 -4.43 -0.93 0.85
N PHE A 105 -4.22 -1.78 -0.14
CA PHE A 105 -4.70 -1.65 -1.52
C PHE A 105 -4.99 -3.03 -2.11
N SER A 106 -5.65 -3.08 -3.26
CA SER A 106 -5.91 -4.32 -3.98
C SER A 106 -4.66 -4.74 -4.75
N GLY A 107 -4.25 -6.01 -4.64
CA GLY A 107 -3.02 -6.49 -5.25
C GLY A 107 -2.89 -8.00 -5.22
N VAL A 108 -1.67 -8.48 -5.46
CA VAL A 108 -1.30 -9.88 -5.35
C VAL A 108 -0.34 -10.05 -4.18
N VAL A 109 -0.59 -11.06 -3.38
CA VAL A 109 0.32 -11.44 -2.29
C VAL A 109 1.62 -11.95 -2.90
N GLY A 110 2.70 -11.26 -2.62
CA GLY A 110 4.04 -11.67 -3.03
C GLY A 110 4.60 -12.71 -2.06
N GLN A 111 5.72 -12.37 -1.43
CA GLN A 111 6.38 -13.26 -0.48
C GLN A 111 5.72 -13.20 0.90
N ARG A 112 5.42 -14.35 1.49
CA ARG A 112 4.99 -14.52 2.88
C ARG A 112 6.17 -15.03 3.72
N ARG A 113 6.54 -14.28 4.75
CA ARG A 113 7.71 -14.55 5.60
C ARG A 113 7.33 -14.99 7.02
N ILE A 114 6.06 -15.27 7.26
CA ILE A 114 5.59 -15.68 8.58
C ILE A 114 4.51 -16.75 8.46
N SER A 115 4.50 -17.64 9.42
CA SER A 115 3.53 -18.74 9.52
C SER A 115 2.76 -18.68 10.84
N ALA A 116 1.63 -19.38 10.90
CA ALA A 116 0.87 -19.53 12.14
C ALA A 116 1.75 -20.19 13.23
N GLY A 117 1.68 -19.67 14.44
CA GLY A 117 2.51 -20.09 15.57
C GLY A 117 3.82 -19.34 15.74
N GLU A 118 4.27 -18.58 14.73
CA GLU A 118 5.49 -17.77 14.82
C GLU A 118 5.21 -16.42 15.50
N THR A 119 6.27 -15.81 16.04
CA THR A 119 6.18 -14.49 16.69
C THR A 119 6.47 -13.39 15.67
N ALA A 120 5.51 -12.50 15.49
CA ALA A 120 5.70 -11.25 14.75
C ALA A 120 6.27 -10.17 15.65
N LEU A 121 7.21 -9.38 15.10
CA LEU A 121 7.81 -8.23 15.76
C LEU A 121 7.41 -6.93 15.04
N PRO A 122 7.25 -5.82 15.78
CA PRO A 122 6.92 -4.53 15.17
C PRO A 122 7.95 -4.10 14.13
N GLY A 123 7.47 -3.67 12.96
CA GLY A 123 8.31 -3.18 11.88
C GLY A 123 9.06 -4.26 11.08
N VAL A 124 8.98 -5.52 11.46
CA VAL A 124 9.56 -6.62 10.67
C VAL A 124 8.55 -7.04 9.59
N PRO A 125 8.90 -6.98 8.30
CA PRO A 125 8.00 -7.36 7.22
C PRO A 125 7.61 -8.85 7.29
N VAL A 126 6.31 -9.10 7.36
CA VAL A 126 5.73 -10.45 7.41
C VAL A 126 5.15 -10.90 6.08
N LEU A 127 4.80 -9.94 5.22
CA LEU A 127 4.18 -10.19 3.93
C LEU A 127 4.49 -9.04 2.98
N THR A 128 4.64 -9.35 1.69
CA THR A 128 4.76 -8.35 0.64
C THR A 128 3.47 -8.34 -0.19
N LEU A 129 2.90 -7.17 -0.41
CA LEU A 129 1.74 -6.98 -1.29
C LEU A 129 2.19 -6.21 -2.53
N LEU A 130 1.91 -6.76 -3.71
CA LEU A 130 2.27 -6.19 -5.00
C LEU A 130 1.04 -5.51 -5.62
N GLU A 131 1.17 -4.25 -5.98
CA GLU A 131 0.14 -3.55 -6.73
C GLU A 131 0.28 -3.93 -8.22
N VAL A 132 -0.58 -4.83 -8.69
CA VAL A 132 -0.53 -5.32 -10.07
C VAL A 132 -1.55 -4.66 -10.99
N GLY A 133 -2.41 -3.79 -10.49
CA GLY A 133 -3.42 -3.10 -11.32
C GLY A 133 -2.82 -2.16 -12.36
N ARG A 134 -1.65 -1.60 -12.08
CA ARG A 134 -0.80 -0.85 -13.00
C ARG A 134 0.63 -1.33 -12.84
N VAL A 135 1.29 -1.59 -13.96
CA VAL A 135 2.70 -2.00 -13.98
C VAL A 135 3.53 -0.95 -14.70
N LYS A 136 4.75 -0.73 -14.22
CA LYS A 136 5.71 0.16 -14.86
C LYS A 136 6.76 -0.67 -15.57
N VAL A 137 6.92 -0.43 -16.87
CA VAL A 137 8.00 -0.97 -17.68
C VAL A 137 9.14 0.03 -17.67
N ARG A 138 10.33 -0.41 -17.29
CA ARG A 138 11.56 0.37 -17.32
C ARG A 138 12.38 -0.09 -18.52
N PHE A 139 12.83 0.88 -19.32
CA PHE A 139 13.72 0.65 -20.45
C PHE A 139 14.67 1.84 -20.62
N SER A 140 15.80 1.59 -21.25
CA SER A 140 16.82 2.62 -21.47
C SER A 140 16.76 3.11 -22.91
N VAL A 141 16.81 4.42 -23.09
CA VAL A 141 16.77 5.09 -24.38
C VAL A 141 18.09 5.85 -24.60
N PRO A 142 18.75 5.70 -25.77
CA PRO A 142 19.95 6.46 -26.11
C PRO A 142 19.73 7.98 -26.06
N GLU A 143 20.76 8.73 -25.69
CA GLU A 143 20.70 10.20 -25.58
C GLU A 143 20.24 10.85 -26.89
N GLN A 144 20.63 10.32 -28.03
CA GLN A 144 20.26 10.84 -29.36
C GLN A 144 18.75 10.71 -29.65
N GLU A 145 18.07 9.76 -29.01
CA GLU A 145 16.65 9.46 -29.26
C GLU A 145 15.71 10.03 -28.18
N ILE A 146 16.25 10.35 -26.98
CA ILE A 146 15.43 10.82 -25.87
C ILE A 146 14.68 12.13 -26.18
N ALA A 147 15.28 13.00 -27.03
CA ALA A 147 14.66 14.24 -27.46
C ALA A 147 13.42 14.03 -28.37
N ARG A 148 13.42 12.93 -29.12
CA ARG A 148 12.30 12.55 -30.01
C ARG A 148 11.15 11.88 -29.27
N LEU A 149 11.41 11.37 -28.09
CA LEU A 149 10.39 10.77 -27.23
C LEU A 149 9.53 11.88 -26.61
N GLY A 150 8.41 12.24 -27.21
CA GLY A 150 7.45 13.22 -26.72
C GLY A 150 6.42 12.60 -25.77
N ALA A 151 5.58 13.46 -25.17
CA ALA A 151 4.42 13.01 -24.39
C ALA A 151 3.41 12.25 -25.28
N ASP A 152 3.37 12.58 -26.56
CA ASP A 152 2.46 12.01 -27.57
C ASP A 152 3.04 10.78 -28.29
N SER A 153 4.25 10.33 -27.94
CA SER A 153 4.85 9.13 -28.52
C SER A 153 4.03 7.90 -28.13
N ARG A 154 3.73 7.06 -29.12
CA ARG A 154 3.03 5.79 -28.87
C ARG A 154 4.06 4.73 -28.51
N ILE A 155 3.91 4.17 -27.32
CA ILE A 155 4.75 3.07 -26.85
C ILE A 155 3.91 1.79 -26.79
N GLY A 156 4.37 0.79 -27.55
CA GLY A 156 3.85 -0.57 -27.49
C GLY A 156 4.80 -1.46 -26.68
N VAL A 157 4.27 -2.23 -25.75
CA VAL A 157 5.03 -3.17 -24.94
C VAL A 157 4.59 -4.59 -25.26
N GLY A 158 5.42 -5.32 -25.99
CA GLY A 158 5.22 -6.74 -26.28
C GLY A 158 5.80 -7.61 -25.17
N VAL A 159 5.04 -8.57 -24.68
CA VAL A 159 5.45 -9.49 -23.61
C VAL A 159 5.56 -10.89 -24.16
N ALA A 160 6.77 -11.42 -24.25
CA ALA A 160 7.05 -12.74 -24.84
C ALA A 160 6.31 -13.87 -24.11
N ALA A 161 6.20 -13.79 -22.76
CA ALA A 161 5.48 -14.78 -21.96
C ALA A 161 3.96 -14.85 -22.25
N LEU A 162 3.40 -13.83 -22.94
CA LEU A 162 1.98 -13.73 -23.31
C LEU A 162 1.77 -13.85 -24.83
N GLY A 163 2.68 -14.52 -25.54
CA GLY A 163 2.58 -14.71 -26.98
C GLY A 163 2.78 -13.44 -27.80
N ASP A 164 3.73 -12.59 -27.37
CA ASP A 164 4.05 -11.29 -27.96
C ASP A 164 2.85 -10.31 -28.09
N ARG A 165 1.86 -10.48 -27.24
CA ARG A 165 0.76 -9.50 -27.14
C ARG A 165 1.31 -8.13 -26.80
N VAL A 166 0.83 -7.12 -27.52
CA VAL A 166 1.26 -5.72 -27.35
C VAL A 166 0.26 -4.98 -26.47
N PHE A 167 0.78 -4.40 -25.41
CA PHE A 167 0.04 -3.55 -24.48
C PHE A 167 0.38 -2.09 -24.76
N PRO A 168 -0.59 -1.21 -24.95
CA PRO A 168 -0.32 0.21 -25.13
C PRO A 168 0.15 0.80 -23.79
N ALA A 169 1.23 1.57 -23.83
CA ALA A 169 1.65 2.34 -22.66
C ALA A 169 0.85 3.64 -22.56
N GLY A 170 0.50 3.99 -21.32
CA GLY A 170 -0.12 5.25 -20.99
C GLY A 170 0.93 6.34 -20.68
N LYS A 171 1.04 6.75 -19.41
CA LYS A 171 1.97 7.80 -19.01
C LYS A 171 3.43 7.38 -19.15
N ILE A 172 4.24 8.28 -19.72
CA ILE A 172 5.68 8.13 -19.92
C ILE A 172 6.39 9.08 -18.94
N GLU A 173 7.36 8.56 -18.19
CA GLU A 173 8.21 9.33 -17.27
C GLU A 173 9.66 9.17 -17.72
N LYS A 174 10.33 10.27 -18.05
CA LYS A 174 11.75 10.29 -18.45
C LYS A 174 12.62 10.55 -17.23
N GLY A 175 13.67 9.78 -17.05
CA GLY A 175 14.70 10.06 -16.05
C GLY A 175 15.42 11.38 -16.38
N ALA A 176 15.71 12.16 -15.35
CA ALA A 176 16.42 13.44 -15.51
C ALA A 176 17.95 13.29 -15.60
N VAL A 177 18.48 12.10 -15.28
CA VAL A 177 19.91 11.83 -15.23
C VAL A 177 20.26 10.71 -16.19
N ALA A 178 21.25 10.95 -17.05
CA ALA A 178 21.79 9.93 -17.93
C ALA A 178 22.68 8.94 -17.16
N ASN A 179 22.69 7.69 -17.58
CA ASN A 179 23.73 6.75 -17.19
C ASN A 179 25.03 7.09 -17.92
N PRO A 180 26.09 7.56 -17.24
CA PRO A 180 27.29 8.05 -17.87
C PRO A 180 28.10 6.94 -18.60
N ALA A 181 27.95 5.68 -18.16
CA ALA A 181 28.65 4.56 -18.78
C ALA A 181 27.98 4.06 -20.07
N ALA A 182 26.65 4.14 -20.15
CA ALA A 182 25.87 3.63 -21.27
C ALA A 182 25.36 4.74 -22.20
N HIS A 183 25.50 6.01 -21.84
CA HIS A 183 24.93 7.19 -22.55
C HIS A 183 23.42 7.01 -22.83
N THR A 184 22.68 6.51 -21.85
CA THR A 184 21.25 6.24 -21.94
C THR A 184 20.48 6.92 -20.82
N TYR A 185 19.23 7.23 -21.09
CA TYR A 185 18.27 7.70 -20.08
C TYR A 185 17.29 6.59 -19.73
N ASP A 186 17.01 6.44 -18.45
CA ASP A 186 15.97 5.53 -18.00
C ASP A 186 14.59 6.15 -18.26
N VAL A 187 13.74 5.38 -18.94
CA VAL A 187 12.35 5.75 -19.20
C VAL A 187 11.45 4.73 -18.55
N ARG A 188 10.37 5.22 -17.94
CA ARG A 188 9.33 4.41 -17.34
C ARG A 188 8.02 4.65 -18.06
N ALA A 189 7.40 3.58 -18.52
CA ALA A 189 6.08 3.63 -19.13
C ALA A 189 5.09 2.86 -18.27
N THR A 190 3.96 3.49 -17.94
CA THR A 190 2.90 2.87 -17.13
C THR A 190 1.93 2.14 -18.05
N LEU A 191 1.65 0.88 -17.75
CA LEU A 191 0.65 0.08 -18.44
C LEU A 191 -0.52 -0.21 -17.51
N ASP A 192 -1.71 -0.20 -18.07
CA ASP A 192 -2.89 -0.70 -17.37
C ASP A 192 -2.90 -2.23 -17.40
N ASN A 193 -3.10 -2.84 -16.24
CA ASN A 193 -3.07 -4.28 -16.05
C ASN A 193 -4.31 -4.74 -15.27
N ALA A 194 -5.48 -4.25 -15.65
CA ALA A 194 -6.74 -4.60 -14.97
C ALA A 194 -6.99 -6.12 -14.91
N ALA A 195 -6.61 -6.85 -15.97
CA ALA A 195 -6.67 -8.31 -16.00
C ALA A 195 -5.61 -8.98 -15.11
N GLY A 196 -4.52 -8.25 -14.75
CA GLY A 196 -3.38 -8.72 -13.95
C GLY A 196 -2.62 -9.87 -14.59
N GLU A 197 -2.53 -9.86 -15.89
CA GLU A 197 -1.75 -10.83 -16.68
C GLU A 197 -0.26 -10.49 -16.67
N LEU A 198 0.07 -9.19 -16.51
CA LEU A 198 1.44 -8.71 -16.41
C LEU A 198 1.93 -8.88 -14.98
N LEU A 199 2.99 -9.67 -14.81
CA LEU A 199 3.63 -9.88 -13.52
C LEU A 199 5.00 -9.20 -13.50
N PRO A 200 5.41 -8.69 -12.35
CA PRO A 200 6.76 -8.17 -12.16
C PRO A 200 7.84 -9.20 -12.52
N GLY A 201 8.95 -8.73 -13.11
CA GLY A 201 10.03 -9.61 -13.56
C GLY A 201 9.86 -10.19 -14.96
N MET A 202 8.72 -9.97 -15.63
CA MET A 202 8.57 -10.39 -17.03
C MET A 202 9.45 -9.57 -17.96
N VAL A 203 10.10 -10.26 -18.91
CA VAL A 203 10.87 -9.62 -19.98
C VAL A 203 9.92 -9.11 -21.06
N CYS A 204 10.12 -7.86 -21.49
CA CYS A 204 9.28 -7.23 -22.49
C CYS A 204 10.12 -6.58 -23.59
N ARG A 205 9.54 -6.46 -24.79
CA ARG A 205 10.07 -5.70 -25.91
C ARG A 205 9.29 -4.39 -26.00
N VAL A 206 10.00 -3.27 -25.97
CA VAL A 206 9.39 -1.95 -26.10
C VAL A 206 9.59 -1.43 -27.51
N THR A 207 8.49 -1.07 -28.17
CA THR A 207 8.49 -0.43 -29.49
C THR A 207 8.01 1.01 -29.31
N VAL A 208 8.82 1.96 -29.73
CA VAL A 208 8.48 3.38 -29.70
C VAL A 208 8.17 3.84 -31.11
N SER A 209 6.98 4.35 -31.33
CA SER A 209 6.59 4.97 -32.61
C SER A 209 6.43 6.48 -32.38
N PRO A 210 7.02 7.34 -33.27
CA PRO A 210 6.79 8.77 -33.20
C PRO A 210 5.30 9.09 -33.43
N ALA A 211 4.82 10.20 -32.86
CA ALA A 211 3.43 10.64 -33.02
C ALA A 211 3.03 10.97 -34.45
N GLU A 212 3.99 11.48 -35.25
CA GLU A 212 3.85 11.74 -36.65
C GLU A 212 4.70 10.73 -37.45
N SER A 213 4.06 9.87 -38.21
CA SER A 213 4.75 9.17 -39.29
C SER A 213 5.10 10.22 -40.36
N ALA A 214 6.38 10.54 -40.51
CA ALA A 214 6.82 11.25 -41.72
C ALA A 214 6.45 10.35 -42.90
N GLU A 215 5.62 10.85 -43.82
CA GLU A 215 5.44 10.21 -45.12
C GLU A 215 6.79 10.26 -45.85
N GLU A 216 7.50 9.13 -45.86
CA GLU A 216 8.65 8.99 -46.75
C GLU A 216 8.14 8.80 -48.18
N ILE A 217 8.36 9.80 -48.99
CA ILE A 217 8.15 9.69 -50.46
C ILE A 217 9.26 8.81 -51.01
N ALA A 218 8.99 7.52 -51.16
CA ALA A 218 9.88 6.61 -51.86
C ALA A 218 9.83 6.89 -53.37
N VAL A 219 10.89 7.46 -53.90
CA VAL A 219 11.06 7.59 -55.36
C VAL A 219 11.71 6.31 -55.86
N PRO A 220 11.05 5.55 -56.78
CA PRO A 220 11.67 4.36 -57.32
C PRO A 220 12.86 4.76 -58.21
N LEU A 221 14.08 4.30 -57.84
CA LEU A 221 15.22 4.36 -58.70
C LEU A 221 14.98 3.41 -59.89
N ARG A 222 14.65 3.96 -61.05
CA ARG A 222 14.75 3.21 -62.31
C ARG A 222 16.20 3.23 -62.73
N ALA A 223 16.81 2.05 -62.79
CA ALA A 223 18.07 1.80 -63.48
C ALA A 223 17.87 1.88 -65.01
#